data_82610b1015e562eb9c91b43ec58f775f
#
_entry.id   82610b1015e562eb9c91b43ec58f775f
#
_cell.length_a   1.000
_cell.length_b   1.000
_cell.length_c   1.000
_cell.angle_alpha   90.00
_cell.angle_beta   90.00
_cell.angle_gamma   90.00
#
_symmetry.space_group_name_H-M   'P 1'
#
loop_
_entity.id
_entity.type
_entity.pdbx_description
1 polymer ?
#
loop_
_entity_poly.entity_id
_entity_poly.type
_entity_poly.pdbx_seq_one_letter_code
_entity_poly.pdbx_strand_id
1 'polypeptide(L)' 'MQADVMQGQWQHIRGKVRERWSKITNDDLDRIEGHPDQLASLIQERYGYARDRAEQEVDTFLREMNDRLGDTAPVASRK' A
#
# COMPACT_ATOMS: atom_id res chain seq x y z
N MET A 1 -2.88 9.87 -1.33
CA MET A 1 -2.90 8.47 -0.99
C MET A 1 -4.10 8.16 -0.15
N GLN A 2 -4.48 6.91 -0.06
CA GLN A 2 -5.72 6.56 0.57
C GLN A 2 -5.51 6.02 1.96
N ALA A 3 -5.24 6.90 2.88
CA ALA A 3 -4.92 6.52 4.25
C ALA A 3 -6.04 5.74 4.92
N ASP A 4 -7.28 6.10 4.66
CA ASP A 4 -8.40 5.40 5.31
C ASP A 4 -8.46 3.94 4.91
N VAL A 5 -8.23 3.65 3.66
CA VAL A 5 -8.24 2.28 3.20
C VAL A 5 -7.09 1.52 3.82
N MET A 6 -5.91 2.12 3.84
CA MET A 6 -4.75 1.44 4.36
C MET A 6 -4.89 1.18 5.85
N GLN A 7 -5.36 2.16 6.62
CA GLN A 7 -5.50 1.97 8.05
C GLN A 7 -6.63 1.02 8.39
N GLY A 8 -7.74 1.13 7.70
CA GLY A 8 -8.89 0.29 8.00
C GLY A 8 -8.68 -1.17 7.66
N GLN A 9 -7.81 -1.47 6.70
CA GLN A 9 -7.56 -2.83 6.28
C GLN A 9 -6.12 -3.26 6.49
N TRP A 10 -5.46 -2.63 7.46
CA TRP A 10 -4.01 -2.79 7.61
C TRP A 10 -3.57 -4.24 7.79
N GLN A 11 -4.30 -5.02 8.58
CA GLN A 11 -3.92 -6.40 8.80
C GLN A 11 -3.87 -7.20 7.50
N HIS A 12 -4.76 -6.91 6.59
CA HIS A 12 -4.78 -7.57 5.31
C HIS A 12 -3.74 -6.97 4.38
N ILE A 13 -3.63 -5.66 4.38
CA ILE A 13 -2.76 -4.96 3.46
C ILE A 13 -1.30 -5.21 3.76
N ARG A 14 -0.95 -5.35 5.03
CA ARG A 14 0.46 -5.55 5.37
C ARG A 14 1.00 -6.84 4.73
N GLY A 15 0.19 -7.85 4.64
CA GLY A 15 0.61 -9.08 3.98
C GLY A 15 0.86 -8.85 2.51
N LYS A 16 0.02 -8.05 1.87
CA LYS A 16 0.18 -7.73 0.46
C LYS A 16 1.39 -6.84 0.22
N VAL A 17 1.69 -5.96 1.14
CA VAL A 17 2.88 -5.13 1.05
C VAL A 17 4.12 -6.01 1.01
N ARG A 18 4.17 -7.01 1.86
CA ARG A 18 5.32 -7.91 1.88
C ARG A 18 5.42 -8.73 0.61
N GLU A 19 4.32 -9.08 0.01
CA GLU A 19 4.34 -9.81 -1.25
C GLU A 19 4.86 -8.93 -2.37
N ARG A 20 4.51 -7.66 -2.36
CA ARG A 20 4.89 -6.77 -3.44
C ARG A 20 6.30 -6.22 -3.25
N TRP A 21 6.67 -5.91 -2.03
CA TRP A 21 7.99 -5.35 -1.73
C TRP A 21 8.69 -6.23 -0.71
N SER A 22 9.31 -7.29 -1.20
CA SER A 22 9.87 -8.30 -0.32
C SER A 22 11.02 -7.81 0.54
N LYS A 23 11.62 -6.68 0.21
CA LYS A 23 12.68 -6.14 1.04
C LYS A 23 12.14 -5.47 2.31
N ILE A 24 10.85 -5.25 2.39
CA ILE A 24 10.24 -4.67 3.57
C ILE A 24 9.97 -5.79 4.56
N THR A 25 10.32 -5.58 5.81
CA THR A 25 10.19 -6.63 6.84
C THR A 25 8.95 -6.40 7.68
N ASN A 26 8.59 -7.37 8.49
CA ASN A 26 7.48 -7.21 9.43
C ASN A 26 7.75 -6.11 10.43
N ASP A 27 8.99 -5.96 10.89
CA ASP A 27 9.33 -4.88 11.81
C ASP A 27 9.10 -3.54 11.15
N ASP A 28 9.44 -3.41 9.88
CA ASP A 28 9.20 -2.17 9.16
C ASP A 28 7.71 -1.88 9.12
N LEU A 29 6.91 -2.90 8.87
CA LEU A 29 5.46 -2.71 8.79
C LEU A 29 4.87 -2.35 10.14
N ASP A 30 5.40 -2.91 11.20
CA ASP A 30 4.94 -2.56 12.54
C ASP A 30 5.20 -1.08 12.82
N ARG A 31 6.28 -0.55 12.30
CA ARG A 31 6.60 0.84 12.56
C ARG A 31 5.72 1.80 11.79
N ILE A 32 5.30 1.45 10.58
CA ILE A 32 4.51 2.38 9.80
C ILE A 32 3.02 2.29 10.06
N GLU A 33 2.55 1.17 10.53
CA GLU A 33 1.17 1.01 11.04
C GLU A 33 0.08 1.59 10.14
N GLY A 34 0.15 1.38 8.88
CA GLY A 34 -0.89 1.81 7.97
C GLY A 34 -0.80 3.25 7.48
N HIS A 35 0.34 3.88 7.67
CA HIS A 35 0.53 5.25 7.19
C HIS A 35 1.18 5.26 5.80
N PRO A 36 0.47 5.65 4.76
CA PRO A 36 1.01 5.57 3.40
C PRO A 36 2.26 6.40 3.16
N ASP A 37 2.35 7.55 3.79
CA ASP A 37 3.52 8.39 3.65
C ASP A 37 4.73 7.68 4.15
N GLN A 38 4.59 6.97 5.26
CA GLN A 38 5.71 6.25 5.84
C GLN A 38 6.06 5.03 5.01
N LEU A 39 5.10 4.42 4.36
CA LEU A 39 5.37 3.32 3.44
C LEU A 39 6.20 3.84 2.27
N ALA A 40 5.87 4.98 1.73
CA ALA A 40 6.63 5.56 0.63
C ALA A 40 8.07 5.84 1.05
N SER A 41 8.27 6.35 2.26
CA SER A 41 9.60 6.61 2.77
C SER A 41 10.39 5.32 2.91
N LEU A 42 9.73 4.28 3.35
CA LEU A 42 10.36 3.00 3.54
C LEU A 42 10.78 2.43 2.19
N ILE A 43 9.95 2.54 1.18
CA ILE A 43 10.29 2.08 -0.15
C ILE A 43 11.50 2.84 -0.68
N GLN A 44 11.57 4.13 -0.42
CA GLN A 44 12.74 4.89 -0.81
C GLN A 44 13.99 4.34 -0.16
N GLU A 45 13.91 4.00 1.12
CA GLU A 45 15.06 3.49 1.83
C GLU A 45 15.47 2.13 1.34
N ARG A 46 14.53 1.25 1.14
CA ARG A 46 14.85 -0.15 0.83
C ARG A 46 15.19 -0.38 -0.63
N TYR A 47 14.64 0.45 -1.52
CA TYR A 47 14.82 0.23 -2.94
C TYR A 47 15.58 1.35 -3.64
N GLY A 48 15.82 2.45 -2.95
CA GLY A 48 16.56 3.56 -3.54
C GLY A 48 15.76 4.35 -4.55
N TYR A 49 14.44 4.33 -4.47
CA TYR A 49 13.61 5.07 -5.41
C TYR A 49 13.54 6.53 -5.04
N ALA A 50 13.33 7.38 -6.02
CA ALA A 50 13.02 8.77 -5.74
C ALA A 50 11.65 8.87 -5.07
N ARG A 51 11.42 9.95 -4.36
CA ARG A 51 10.17 10.11 -3.62
C ARG A 51 8.95 10.00 -4.53
N ASP A 52 8.98 10.65 -5.68
CA ASP A 52 7.86 10.59 -6.59
C ASP A 52 7.55 9.16 -7.02
N ARG A 53 8.58 8.39 -7.28
CA ARG A 53 8.36 7.02 -7.69
C ARG A 53 7.82 6.18 -6.55
N ALA A 54 8.35 6.38 -5.35
CA ALA A 54 7.87 5.64 -4.19
C ALA A 54 6.40 5.94 -3.93
N GLU A 55 6.02 7.19 -4.05
CA GLU A 55 4.62 7.58 -3.84
C GLU A 55 3.73 7.01 -4.92
N GLN A 56 4.19 6.96 -6.15
CA GLN A 56 3.41 6.35 -7.21
C GLN A 56 3.22 4.86 -7.00
N GLU A 57 4.24 4.18 -6.52
CA GLU A 57 4.15 2.76 -6.22
C GLU A 57 3.10 2.50 -5.14
N VAL A 58 3.12 3.30 -4.10
CA VAL A 58 2.16 3.16 -3.02
C VAL A 58 0.76 3.47 -3.51
N ASP A 59 0.61 4.52 -4.28
CA ASP A 59 -0.69 4.93 -4.75
C ASP A 59 -1.31 3.87 -5.66
N THR A 60 -0.52 3.31 -6.56
CA THR A 60 -0.99 2.26 -7.43
C THR A 60 -1.39 1.02 -6.63
N PHE A 61 -0.57 0.67 -5.66
CA PHE A 61 -0.87 -0.46 -4.79
C PHE A 61 -2.18 -0.27 -4.04
N LEU A 62 -2.40 0.91 -3.48
CA LEU A 62 -3.62 1.17 -2.72
C LEU A 62 -4.85 1.19 -3.62
N ARG A 63 -4.71 1.65 -4.84
CA ARG A 63 -5.84 1.61 -5.75
C ARG A 63 -6.20 0.17 -6.08
N GLU A 64 -5.21 -0.67 -6.28
CA GLU A 64 -5.45 -2.08 -6.55
C GLU A 64 -6.12 -2.75 -5.36
N MET A 65 -5.68 -2.43 -4.15
CA MET A 65 -6.27 -2.99 -2.96
C MET A 65 -7.70 -2.51 -2.78
N ASN A 66 -7.93 -1.26 -3.04
CA ASN A 66 -9.26 -0.71 -2.89
C ASN A 66 -10.22 -1.34 -3.89
N ASP A 67 -9.78 -1.59 -5.10
CA ASP A 67 -10.60 -2.28 -6.07
C ASP A 67 -10.97 -3.66 -5.61
N ARG A 68 -10.04 -4.40 -5.04
CA ARG A 68 -10.33 -5.72 -4.58
C ARG A 68 -11.22 -5.73 -3.37
N LEU A 69 -10.96 -4.84 -2.43
CA LEU A 69 -11.72 -4.84 -1.20
C LEU A 69 -13.11 -4.29 -1.40
N GLY A 70 -13.28 -3.41 -2.37
CA GLY A 70 -14.55 -2.85 -2.53
C GLY A 70 -15.28 -3.38 -3.67
N ASP A 71 -14.93 -4.48 -4.16
CA ASP A 71 -15.42 -4.83 -5.33
C ASP A 71 -16.68 -5.38 -5.40
N THR A 72 -17.28 -5.49 -4.43
CA THR A 72 -18.51 -6.02 -4.53
C THR A 72 -19.25 -5.18 -5.38
N ALA A 73 -18.91 -4.07 -5.52
CA ALA A 73 -19.74 -3.32 -6.05
C ALA A 73 -19.66 -3.21 -7.35
N PRO A 74 -20.13 -2.59 -7.82
CA PRO A 74 -20.46 -2.30 -8.93
C PRO A 74 -19.52 -2.34 -9.93
N VAL A 75 -18.92 -3.26 -9.88
CA VAL A 75 -18.07 -3.50 -10.72
C VAL A 75 -18.59 -3.33 -12.02
N ALA A 76 -19.68 -3.71 -12.17
CA ALA A 76 -20.23 -3.65 -13.38
C ALA A 76 -20.18 -2.35 -13.92
N SER A 77 -20.24 -1.51 -13.13
CA SER A 77 -20.33 -0.27 -13.61
C SER A 77 -19.12 0.16 -14.25
N ARG A 78 -18.16 -0.46 -14.07
CA ARG A 78 -17.09 -0.05 -14.63
C ARG A 78 -17.05 -0.40 -15.92
N LYS A 79 -17.44 -0.70 -16.34
CA LYS A 79 -17.33 -1.02 -17.52
C LYS A 79 -17.62 -0.61 -18.13
#